data_e4ac5d67a117a31653e8bca5b9cc21b6
#
_entry.id   e4ac5d67a117a31653e8bca5b9cc21b6
#
_cell.length_a   1.000
_cell.length_b   1.000
_cell.length_c   1.000
_cell.angle_alpha   90.00
_cell.angle_beta   90.00
_cell.angle_gamma   90.00
#
_symmetry.space_group_name_H-M   'P 1'
#
loop_
_entity.id
_entity.type
_entity.pdbx_description
1 polymer ?
#
loop_
_entity_poly.entity_id
_entity_poly.type
_entity_poly.pdbx_seq_one_letter_code
_entity_poly.pdbx_strand_id
1 'polypeptide(L)' 'HNPPHIHALYGDYNGIIDIQTLDMMEGDLPGKGLAMVREWMAAHQQELLDMWNTQNFRTLPPLV' A
#
# COMPACT_ATOMS: atom_id res chain seq x y z
N HIS A 1 18.47 2.06 2.76
CA HIS A 1 17.48 1.49 1.87
C HIS A 1 16.08 1.68 2.43
N ASN A 2 15.17 2.08 1.58
CA ASN A 2 13.77 2.19 1.97
C ASN A 2 13.14 0.80 1.98
N PRO A 3 12.29 0.49 2.96
CA PRO A 3 11.53 -0.75 2.90
C PRO A 3 10.56 -0.74 1.71
N PRO A 4 10.14 -1.91 1.21
CA PRO A 4 9.13 -1.96 0.17
C PRO A 4 7.86 -1.24 0.64
N HIS A 5 7.35 -0.35 -0.19
CA HIS A 5 6.20 0.48 0.22
C HIS A 5 5.34 0.84 -0.97
N ILE A 6 4.11 1.29 -0.68
CA ILE A 6 3.23 1.87 -1.68
C ILE A 6 2.82 3.27 -1.22
N HIS A 7 2.40 4.08 -2.19
CA HIS A 7 1.83 5.40 -1.92
C HIS A 7 0.32 5.31 -2.19
N ALA A 8 -0.47 5.44 -1.14
CA ALA A 8 -1.93 5.34 -1.22
C ALA A 8 -2.56 6.73 -1.21
N LEU A 9 -3.56 6.92 -2.05
CA LEU A 9 -4.31 8.17 -2.13
C LEU A 9 -5.77 7.92 -1.74
N TYR A 10 -6.33 8.81 -0.92
CA TYR A 10 -7.72 8.73 -0.48
C TYR A 10 -8.28 10.14 -0.42
N GLY A 11 -8.97 10.56 -1.49
CA GLY A 11 -9.40 11.94 -1.61
C GLY A 11 -8.19 12.87 -1.63
N ASP A 12 -8.17 13.82 -0.71
CA ASP A 12 -7.06 14.77 -0.56
C ASP A 12 -5.99 14.26 0.39
N TYR A 13 -6.16 13.05 0.92
CA TYR A 13 -5.22 12.47 1.87
C TYR A 13 -4.29 11.49 1.18
N ASN A 14 -3.12 11.28 1.76
CA ASN A 14 -2.18 10.32 1.21
C ASN A 14 -1.41 9.65 2.34
N GLY A 15 -0.78 8.51 2.01
CA GLY A 15 0.04 7.81 2.97
C GLY A 15 1.02 6.88 2.28
N ILE A 16 2.16 6.67 2.92
CA ILE A 16 3.15 5.71 2.48
C ILE A 16 3.10 4.54 3.45
N ILE A 17 2.80 3.35 2.92
CA ILE A 17 2.55 2.17 3.74
C ILE A 17 3.54 1.08 3.40
N ASP A 18 4.17 0.53 4.45
CA ASP A 18 5.13 -0.56 4.32
C ASP A 18 4.39 -1.82 3.86
N ILE A 19 4.87 -2.45 2.79
CA ILE A 19 4.23 -3.65 2.23
C ILE A 19 4.40 -4.85 3.17
N GLN A 20 5.51 -4.91 3.89
CA GLN A 20 5.80 -6.05 4.77
C GLN A 20 5.03 -5.98 6.08
N THR A 21 4.97 -4.80 6.70
CA THR A 21 4.33 -4.65 8.01
C THR A 21 2.91 -4.13 7.92
N LEU A 22 2.55 -3.51 6.79
CA LEU A 22 1.27 -2.84 6.56
C LEU A 22 1.07 -1.61 7.46
N ASP A 23 2.15 -1.07 8.00
CA ASP A 23 2.10 0.14 8.80
C ASP A 23 2.29 1.38 7.93
N MET A 24 1.55 2.44 8.25
CA MET A 24 1.74 3.71 7.58
C MET A 24 3.00 4.38 8.12
N MET A 25 3.98 4.60 7.25
CA MET A 25 5.25 5.23 7.62
C MET A 25 5.17 6.75 7.60
N GLU A 26 4.41 7.30 6.68
CA GLU A 26 4.21 8.74 6.53
C GLU A 26 2.83 9.00 5.97
N GLY A 27 2.29 10.17 6.23
CA GLY A 27 1.05 10.60 5.62
C GLY A 27 -0.03 10.90 6.62
N ASP A 28 -1.22 11.16 6.09
CA ASP A 28 -2.35 11.62 6.88
C ASP A 28 -3.66 10.90 6.55
N LEU A 29 -3.58 9.65 6.09
CA LEU A 29 -4.79 8.88 5.81
C LEU A 29 -5.65 8.77 7.06
N PRO A 30 -6.96 9.08 6.97
CA PRO A 30 -7.85 8.88 8.10
C PRO A 30 -7.95 7.39 8.43
N GLY A 31 -8.30 7.08 9.68
CA GLY A 31 -8.34 5.70 10.15
C GLY A 31 -9.15 4.77 9.28
N LYS A 32 -10.30 5.23 8.80
CA LYS A 32 -11.16 4.41 7.94
C LYS A 32 -10.48 4.12 6.60
N GLY A 33 -9.87 5.13 6.00
CA GLY A 33 -9.15 4.96 4.74
C GLY A 33 -7.94 4.05 4.90
N LEU A 34 -7.20 4.25 5.99
CA LEU A 34 -6.04 3.41 6.29
C LEU A 34 -6.44 1.95 6.48
N ALA A 35 -7.54 1.70 7.20
CA ALA A 35 -8.01 0.33 7.41
C ALA A 35 -8.37 -0.35 6.10
N MET A 36 -9.04 0.37 5.20
CA MET A 36 -9.40 -0.16 3.88
C MET A 36 -8.16 -0.51 3.06
N VAL A 37 -7.18 0.40 3.04
CA VAL A 37 -5.94 0.18 2.29
C VAL A 37 -5.18 -1.00 2.86
N ARG A 38 -5.06 -1.10 4.17
CA ARG A 38 -4.35 -2.20 4.81
C ARG A 38 -5.00 -3.55 4.51
N GLU A 39 -6.32 -3.60 4.50
CA GLU A 39 -7.04 -4.82 4.17
C GLU A 39 -6.78 -5.24 2.72
N TRP A 40 -6.82 -4.28 1.81
CA TRP A 40 -6.51 -4.54 0.40
C TRP A 40 -5.06 -5.00 0.24
N MET A 41 -4.13 -4.34 0.92
CA MET A 41 -2.72 -4.70 0.85
C MET A 41 -2.47 -6.10 1.40
N ALA A 42 -3.14 -6.47 2.48
CA ALA A 42 -2.99 -7.80 3.05
C ALA A 42 -3.42 -8.88 2.05
N ALA A 43 -4.48 -8.62 1.30
CA ALA A 43 -4.97 -9.55 0.27
C ALA A 43 -4.01 -9.66 -0.92
N HIS A 44 -3.21 -8.62 -1.18
CA HIS A 44 -2.31 -8.56 -2.34
C HIS A 44 -0.83 -8.47 -1.96
N GLN A 45 -0.51 -8.76 -0.71
CA GLN A 45 0.84 -8.53 -0.18
C GLN A 45 1.93 -9.23 -0.99
N GLN A 46 1.72 -10.49 -1.36
CA GLN A 46 2.72 -11.23 -2.11
C GLN A 46 2.93 -10.63 -3.51
N GLU A 47 1.84 -10.24 -4.16
CA GLU A 47 1.92 -9.63 -5.48
C GLU A 47 2.65 -8.28 -5.42
N LEU A 48 2.37 -7.49 -4.38
CA LEU A 48 3.04 -6.21 -4.20
C LEU A 48 4.52 -6.37 -3.94
N LEU A 49 4.90 -7.36 -3.13
CA LEU A 49 6.31 -7.65 -2.88
C LEU A 49 7.01 -8.13 -4.14
N ASP A 50 6.36 -8.98 -4.93
CA ASP A 50 6.92 -9.44 -6.20
C ASP A 50 7.17 -8.27 -7.15
N MET A 51 6.20 -7.36 -7.27
CA MET A 51 6.38 -6.18 -8.12
C MET A 51 7.51 -5.29 -7.63
N TRP A 52 7.62 -5.12 -6.33
CA TRP A 52 8.71 -4.33 -5.76
C TRP A 52 10.07 -4.97 -6.03
N ASN A 53 10.20 -6.27 -5.80
CA ASN A 53 11.45 -6.97 -5.93
C ASN A 53 11.92 -7.12 -7.37
N THR A 54 10.99 -7.31 -8.31
CA THR A 54 11.32 -7.51 -9.72
C THR A 54 11.27 -6.23 -10.52
N GLN A 55 10.68 -5.18 -9.97
CA GLN A 55 10.40 -3.93 -10.69
C GLN A 55 9.52 -4.14 -11.92
N ASN A 56 8.74 -5.21 -11.90
CA ASN A 56 7.82 -5.55 -12.99
C ASN A 56 6.40 -5.22 -12.54
N PHE A 57 6.04 -3.96 -12.68
CA PHE A 57 4.76 -3.46 -12.19
C PHE A 57 3.61 -3.84 -13.11
N ARG A 58 2.49 -4.21 -12.51
CA ARG A 58 1.29 -4.59 -13.23
C ARG A 58 0.06 -4.05 -12.50
N THR A 59 -1.05 -3.99 -13.21
CA THR A 59 -2.30 -3.51 -12.63
C THR A 59 -2.91 -4.59 -11.74
N LEU A 60 -3.26 -4.20 -10.52
CA LEU A 60 -3.96 -5.08 -9.58
C LEU A 60 -5.43 -4.66 -9.51
N PRO A 61 -6.32 -5.54 -9.01
CA PRO A 61 -7.72 -5.18 -8.83
C PRO A 61 -7.86 -3.93 -7.96
N PRO A 62 -8.79 -3.03 -8.27
CA PRO A 62 -8.96 -1.82 -7.46
C PRO A 62 -9.48 -2.13 -6.08
N LEU A 63 -9.30 -1.17 -5.16
CA LEU A 63 -9.75 -1.28 -3.79
C LEU A 63 -11.27 -1.40 -3.69
N VAL A 64 -11.99 -0.70 -4.55
CA VAL A 64 -13.45 -0.75 -4.60
C VAL A 64 -13.93 -0.89 -6.00
#